data_52e5f26a2e63ac585bcfdbad625a5b52
#
_entry.id   52e5f26a2e63ac585bcfdbad625a5b52
#
_cell.length_a   1.000
_cell.length_b   1.000
_cell.length_c   1.000
_cell.angle_alpha   90.00
_cell.angle_beta   90.00
_cell.angle_gamma   90.00
#
_symmetry.space_group_name_H-M   'P 1'
#
loop_
_entity.id
_entity.type
_entity.pdbx_description
1 polymer ?
#
loop_
_entity_poly.entity_id
_entity_poly.type
_entity_poly.pdbx_seq_one_letter_code
_entity_poly.pdbx_strand_id
1 'polypeptide(L)'
;MGNLVAIVGRPNVGKSSLINTLIGQERNIVHNSAGTTRDSIYTRYEKFGFDFYLVDTAGIRKKNKVTEDLEYYSVIRSIRSIEGADVCILMIDATRGIESQDLNIFSLIQKNRKGLVVCVNKWDLIEKDGKTHFEFEEKIRSKIAPFEDVPIVFTSVINKQRIYKVLETARKVYDSRSRKISTSELNERLLPIVKEQNPPPAYKGKYVKIKYIMQLKTAYPQFVFYCNLPQYVKDPYKRFVENRLREMYDFEGVPMNIFFREK
;
A
#
# COMPACT_ATOMS: atom_id res chain seq x y z
N MET A 1 -8.09 -17.85 0.47
CA MET A 1 -7.72 -17.12 -0.76
C MET A 1 -6.33 -16.57 -0.57
N GLY A 2 -5.43 -16.73 -1.55
CA GLY A 2 -4.06 -16.23 -1.48
C GLY A 2 -3.99 -14.70 -1.61
N ASN A 3 -2.80 -14.15 -1.46
CA ASN A 3 -2.50 -12.72 -1.50
C ASN A 3 -2.92 -12.10 -2.84
N LEU A 4 -3.77 -11.09 -2.83
CA LEU A 4 -4.27 -10.41 -4.02
C LEU A 4 -3.45 -9.13 -4.28
N VAL A 5 -2.73 -9.09 -5.42
CA VAL A 5 -1.86 -7.96 -5.80
C VAL A 5 -2.39 -7.28 -7.05
N ALA A 6 -2.68 -5.98 -6.97
CA ALA A 6 -3.05 -5.16 -8.11
C ALA A 6 -1.87 -4.31 -8.59
N ILE A 7 -1.66 -4.22 -9.91
CA ILE A 7 -0.72 -3.29 -10.52
C ILE A 7 -1.52 -2.16 -11.15
N VAL A 8 -1.37 -0.97 -10.60
CA VAL A 8 -2.13 0.23 -10.98
C VAL A 8 -1.20 1.38 -11.34
N GLY A 9 -1.74 2.42 -11.96
CA GLY A 9 -0.98 3.59 -12.40
C GLY A 9 -1.52 4.15 -13.72
N ARG A 10 -1.02 5.29 -14.13
CA ARG A 10 -1.40 5.97 -15.38
C ARG A 10 -1.18 5.10 -16.62
N PRO A 11 -1.81 5.44 -17.77
CA PRO A 11 -1.44 4.85 -19.05
C PRO A 11 0.06 4.99 -19.35
N ASN A 12 0.63 4.01 -20.02
CA ASN A 12 2.02 4.00 -20.52
C ASN A 12 3.15 4.03 -19.46
N VAL A 13 2.85 3.89 -18.17
CA VAL A 13 3.88 3.76 -17.11
C VAL A 13 4.61 2.40 -17.12
N GLY A 14 4.11 1.42 -17.89
CA GLY A 14 4.75 0.10 -18.03
C GLY A 14 4.04 -1.06 -17.34
N LYS A 15 2.77 -0.89 -16.89
CA LYS A 15 1.99 -1.97 -16.23
C LYS A 15 1.93 -3.25 -17.06
N SER A 16 1.54 -3.14 -18.32
CA SER A 16 1.44 -4.30 -19.25
C SER A 16 2.81 -4.95 -19.45
N SER A 17 3.87 -4.15 -19.56
CA SER A 17 5.24 -4.65 -19.72
C SER A 17 5.68 -5.43 -18.48
N LEU A 18 5.41 -4.91 -17.26
CA LEU A 18 5.72 -5.62 -16.02
C LEU A 18 4.99 -6.95 -15.93
N ILE A 19 3.68 -6.96 -16.19
CA ILE A 19 2.88 -8.18 -16.15
C ILE A 19 3.35 -9.18 -17.22
N ASN A 20 3.61 -8.73 -18.44
CA ASN A 20 4.12 -9.60 -19.50
C ASN A 20 5.50 -10.17 -19.15
N THR A 21 6.36 -9.39 -18.53
CA THR A 21 7.68 -9.86 -18.07
C THR A 21 7.54 -10.91 -16.98
N LEU A 22 6.62 -10.73 -16.06
CA LEU A 22 6.36 -11.68 -14.98
C LEU A 22 5.73 -12.98 -15.49
N ILE A 23 4.69 -12.89 -16.34
CA ILE A 23 3.94 -14.05 -16.85
C ILE A 23 4.64 -14.69 -18.03
N GLY A 24 5.27 -13.90 -18.92
CA GLY A 24 5.80 -14.33 -20.21
C GLY A 24 7.13 -15.08 -20.15
N GLN A 25 7.76 -15.18 -18.99
CA GLN A 25 9.02 -15.91 -18.84
C GLN A 25 8.86 -17.44 -18.85
N GLU A 26 7.64 -17.98 -18.83
CA GLU A 26 7.32 -19.37 -19.19
C GLU A 26 5.83 -19.57 -19.47
N ARG A 27 5.55 -20.38 -20.51
CA ARG A 27 4.21 -20.75 -20.97
C ARG A 27 3.56 -21.83 -20.09
N ASN A 28 3.39 -21.65 -18.80
CA ASN A 28 2.55 -22.60 -18.05
C ASN A 28 1.90 -21.98 -16.83
N ILE A 29 0.61 -22.35 -16.72
CA ILE A 29 -0.31 -22.24 -15.60
C ILE A 29 -1.00 -20.88 -15.47
N VAL A 30 -1.98 -20.70 -16.36
CA VAL A 30 -3.11 -19.79 -16.11
C VAL A 30 -4.26 -20.66 -15.60
N HIS A 31 -4.45 -20.76 -14.31
CA HIS A 31 -5.72 -21.19 -13.78
C HIS A 31 -6.67 -19.98 -13.78
N ASN A 32 -7.56 -19.96 -14.77
CA ASN A 32 -8.73 -19.10 -14.75
C ASN A 32 -9.72 -19.69 -13.74
N SER A 33 -9.61 -19.34 -12.49
CA SER A 33 -10.71 -19.57 -11.56
C SER A 33 -11.73 -18.45 -11.77
N ALA A 34 -12.76 -18.73 -12.56
CA ALA A 34 -13.94 -17.89 -12.66
C ALA A 34 -14.67 -17.93 -11.32
N GLY A 35 -14.44 -16.96 -10.48
CA GLY A 35 -15.28 -16.69 -9.31
C GLY A 35 -16.56 -15.97 -9.76
N THR A 36 -17.66 -16.37 -9.20
CA THR A 36 -19.06 -16.02 -9.47
C THR A 36 -19.42 -14.54 -9.24
N THR A 37 -18.76 -13.62 -9.91
CA THR A 37 -19.30 -12.26 -10.17
C THR A 37 -18.57 -11.66 -11.35
N ARG A 38 -19.32 -11.16 -12.32
CA ARG A 38 -18.89 -10.58 -13.59
C ARG A 38 -17.63 -9.72 -13.43
N ASP A 39 -16.55 -10.06 -14.20
CA ASP A 39 -15.47 -9.18 -14.71
C ASP A 39 -14.12 -9.06 -13.98
N SER A 40 -13.79 -9.77 -12.92
CA SER A 40 -12.40 -9.76 -12.40
C SER A 40 -11.68 -11.07 -12.73
N ILE A 41 -10.66 -11.00 -13.59
CA ILE A 41 -9.82 -12.16 -13.89
C ILE A 41 -8.58 -12.12 -13.01
N TYR A 42 -8.43 -13.14 -12.17
CA TYR A 42 -7.27 -13.36 -11.32
C TYR A 42 -6.29 -14.29 -12.05
N THR A 43 -5.03 -13.91 -12.12
CA THR A 43 -3.96 -14.77 -12.63
C THR A 43 -3.04 -15.14 -11.48
N ARG A 44 -2.97 -16.42 -11.14
CA ARG A 44 -2.04 -16.91 -10.14
C ARG A 44 -0.61 -16.82 -10.66
N TYR A 45 0.26 -16.27 -9.85
CA TYR A 45 1.70 -16.20 -10.05
C TYR A 45 2.37 -17.02 -8.96
N GLU A 46 2.95 -18.17 -9.35
CA GLU A 46 3.62 -19.09 -8.43
C GLU A 46 5.01 -19.38 -8.96
N LYS A 47 5.97 -18.48 -8.70
CA LYS A 47 7.35 -18.60 -9.17
C LYS A 47 8.33 -17.95 -8.20
N PHE A 48 9.57 -18.42 -8.18
CA PHE A 48 10.67 -17.86 -7.38
C PHE A 48 10.32 -17.70 -5.88
N GLY A 49 9.50 -18.62 -5.35
CA GLY A 49 9.04 -18.56 -3.94
C GLY A 49 7.92 -17.56 -3.68
N PHE A 50 7.34 -16.94 -4.73
CA PHE A 50 6.16 -16.09 -4.63
C PHE A 50 4.91 -16.88 -4.98
N ASP A 51 3.85 -16.75 -4.19
CA ASP A 51 2.50 -17.25 -4.48
C ASP A 51 1.48 -16.14 -4.19
N PHE A 52 0.94 -15.55 -5.27
CA PHE A 52 -0.08 -14.51 -5.19
C PHE A 52 -0.94 -14.46 -6.46
N TYR A 53 -2.05 -13.74 -6.40
CA TYR A 53 -2.94 -13.53 -7.52
C TYR A 53 -2.83 -12.09 -8.03
N LEU A 54 -2.53 -11.94 -9.32
CA LEU A 54 -2.61 -10.66 -10.01
C LEU A 54 -4.05 -10.35 -10.38
N VAL A 55 -4.54 -9.20 -9.98
CA VAL A 55 -5.91 -8.74 -10.23
C VAL A 55 -5.99 -8.05 -11.59
N ASP A 56 -7.05 -8.35 -12.34
CA ASP A 56 -7.42 -7.71 -13.63
C ASP A 56 -6.37 -7.78 -14.76
N THR A 57 -5.79 -8.95 -14.95
CA THR A 57 -4.85 -9.17 -16.06
C THR A 57 -5.52 -9.24 -17.45
N ALA A 58 -6.84 -9.42 -17.54
CA ALA A 58 -7.59 -9.52 -18.80
C ALA A 58 -7.57 -8.24 -19.62
N GLY A 59 -7.67 -7.09 -18.96
CA GLY A 59 -7.62 -5.80 -19.63
C GLY A 59 -6.26 -5.47 -20.24
N ILE A 60 -5.22 -6.16 -19.79
CA ILE A 60 -3.86 -6.01 -20.31
C ILE A 60 -3.63 -6.89 -21.54
N ARG A 61 -4.32 -8.04 -21.62
CA ARG A 61 -4.19 -8.99 -22.76
C ARG A 61 -4.95 -8.55 -24.02
N LYS A 62 -6.04 -7.77 -23.87
CA LYS A 62 -6.86 -7.28 -25.00
C LYS A 62 -6.43 -5.89 -25.49
N LYS A 63 -5.17 -5.67 -25.82
CA LYS A 63 -4.74 -4.50 -26.59
C LYS A 63 -4.90 -4.77 -28.10
N ASN A 64 -6.15 -4.75 -28.58
CA ASN A 64 -6.41 -4.47 -29.98
C ASN A 64 -7.77 -3.78 -30.11
N LYS A 65 -7.73 -2.53 -30.57
CA LYS A 65 -8.85 -1.65 -30.96
C LYS A 65 -9.78 -1.22 -29.82
N VAL A 66 -9.62 0.01 -29.36
CA VAL A 66 -10.69 1.02 -29.27
C VAL A 66 -10.05 2.36 -28.82
N THR A 67 -10.24 3.39 -29.59
CA THR A 67 -9.91 4.80 -29.36
C THR A 67 -11.05 5.48 -28.61
N GLU A 68 -10.72 6.49 -27.80
CA GLU A 68 -11.53 7.54 -27.20
C GLU A 68 -12.30 7.32 -25.88
N ASP A 69 -12.81 6.12 -25.56
CA ASP A 69 -13.41 5.89 -24.22
C ASP A 69 -12.42 5.33 -23.17
N LEU A 70 -11.14 5.36 -23.50
CA LEU A 70 -10.09 4.63 -22.76
C LEU A 70 -9.77 5.20 -21.37
N GLU A 71 -9.96 6.50 -21.13
CA GLU A 71 -9.62 7.10 -19.83
C GLU A 71 -10.66 6.74 -18.76
N TYR A 72 -11.93 6.87 -19.06
CA TYR A 72 -13.02 6.57 -18.12
C TYR A 72 -13.04 5.09 -17.73
N TYR A 73 -12.96 4.19 -18.71
CA TYR A 73 -12.88 2.74 -18.47
C TYR A 73 -11.60 2.33 -17.73
N SER A 74 -10.48 3.02 -17.96
CA SER A 74 -9.23 2.81 -17.26
C SER A 74 -9.33 3.16 -15.76
N VAL A 75 -10.03 4.23 -15.42
CA VAL A 75 -10.25 4.67 -14.04
C VAL A 75 -11.16 3.67 -13.29
N ILE A 76 -12.31 3.30 -13.87
CA ILE A 76 -13.24 2.32 -13.26
C ILE A 76 -12.55 0.98 -13.04
N ARG A 77 -11.76 0.53 -14.01
CA ARG A 77 -10.98 -0.70 -13.89
C ARG A 77 -9.95 -0.62 -12.77
N SER A 78 -9.24 0.50 -12.66
CA SER A 78 -8.30 0.72 -11.57
C SER A 78 -9.00 0.70 -10.20
N ILE A 79 -10.19 1.26 -10.09
CA ILE A 79 -11.00 1.22 -8.86
C ILE A 79 -11.33 -0.23 -8.48
N ARG A 80 -11.88 -1.01 -9.41
CA ARG A 80 -12.22 -2.42 -9.17
C ARG A 80 -11.00 -3.26 -8.79
N SER A 81 -9.87 -3.05 -9.48
CA SER A 81 -8.62 -3.74 -9.17
C SER A 81 -8.13 -3.40 -7.77
N ILE A 82 -8.21 -2.13 -7.35
CA ILE A 82 -7.85 -1.68 -6.01
C ILE A 82 -8.79 -2.31 -4.96
N GLU A 83 -10.10 -2.28 -5.19
CA GLU A 83 -11.08 -2.86 -4.25
C GLU A 83 -10.86 -4.35 -4.03
N GLY A 84 -10.53 -5.10 -5.08
CA GLY A 84 -10.28 -6.54 -5.02
C GLY A 84 -8.92 -6.94 -4.46
N ALA A 85 -7.95 -6.01 -4.33
CA ALA A 85 -6.59 -6.33 -3.92
C ALA A 85 -6.39 -6.27 -2.40
N ASP A 86 -5.31 -6.91 -1.93
CA ASP A 86 -4.75 -6.71 -0.59
C ASP A 86 -3.62 -5.69 -0.62
N VAL A 87 -2.79 -5.74 -1.66
CA VAL A 87 -1.67 -4.85 -1.90
C VAL A 87 -1.75 -4.29 -3.31
N CYS A 88 -1.48 -3.00 -3.45
CA CYS A 88 -1.40 -2.32 -4.74
C CYS A 88 0.05 -1.88 -5.01
N ILE A 89 0.53 -2.19 -6.20
CA ILE A 89 1.78 -1.67 -6.75
C ILE A 89 1.39 -0.47 -7.63
N LEU A 90 1.65 0.74 -7.15
CA LEU A 90 1.45 1.98 -7.90
C LEU A 90 2.67 2.23 -8.77
N MET A 91 2.52 2.04 -10.08
CA MET A 91 3.59 2.32 -11.04
C MET A 91 3.60 3.78 -11.49
N ILE A 92 4.78 4.40 -11.41
CA ILE A 92 5.07 5.78 -11.82
C ILE A 92 6.12 5.76 -12.92
N ASP A 93 6.02 6.69 -13.88
CA ASP A 93 7.03 6.91 -14.92
C ASP A 93 8.10 7.86 -14.40
N ALA A 94 9.34 7.41 -14.29
CA ALA A 94 10.46 8.22 -13.81
C ALA A 94 10.69 9.47 -14.65
N THR A 95 10.47 9.40 -15.99
CA THR A 95 10.70 10.54 -16.90
C THR A 95 9.72 11.70 -16.69
N ARG A 96 8.57 11.42 -16.04
CA ARG A 96 7.53 12.42 -15.76
C ARG A 96 7.40 12.73 -14.27
N GLY A 97 7.94 11.86 -13.43
CA GLY A 97 7.76 11.94 -11.98
C GLY A 97 6.33 11.65 -11.54
N ILE A 98 6.03 11.97 -10.29
CA ILE A 98 4.69 11.79 -9.72
C ILE A 98 3.79 12.98 -10.11
N GLU A 99 2.66 12.69 -10.76
CA GLU A 99 1.69 13.66 -11.24
C GLU A 99 0.35 13.55 -10.46
N SER A 100 -0.56 14.52 -10.71
CA SER A 100 -1.86 14.59 -10.01
C SER A 100 -2.69 13.31 -10.15
N GLN A 101 -2.65 12.65 -11.32
CA GLN A 101 -3.39 11.41 -11.54
C GLN A 101 -2.80 10.24 -10.72
N ASP A 102 -1.47 10.21 -10.51
CA ASP A 102 -0.83 9.21 -9.63
C ASP A 102 -1.24 9.45 -8.18
N LEU A 103 -1.32 10.71 -7.74
CA LEU A 103 -1.78 11.08 -6.41
C LEU A 103 -3.26 10.73 -6.17
N ASN A 104 -4.10 10.86 -7.21
CA ASN A 104 -5.50 10.42 -7.12
C ASN A 104 -5.60 8.90 -6.92
N ILE A 105 -4.80 8.13 -7.66
CA ILE A 105 -4.74 6.66 -7.50
C ILE A 105 -4.17 6.31 -6.11
N PHE A 106 -3.12 6.98 -5.66
CA PHE A 106 -2.54 6.82 -4.33
C PHE A 106 -3.58 7.04 -3.24
N SER A 107 -4.30 8.16 -3.31
CA SER A 107 -5.36 8.50 -2.35
C SER A 107 -6.48 7.46 -2.34
N LEU A 108 -6.83 6.91 -3.51
CA LEU A 108 -7.82 5.86 -3.63
C LEU A 108 -7.37 4.54 -2.96
N ILE A 109 -6.11 4.15 -3.15
CA ILE A 109 -5.52 2.97 -2.49
C ILE A 109 -5.55 3.15 -0.96
N GLN A 110 -5.10 4.31 -0.49
CA GLN A 110 -5.10 4.66 0.93
C GLN A 110 -6.51 4.66 1.52
N LYS A 111 -7.49 5.24 0.82
CA LYS A 111 -8.89 5.31 1.23
C LYS A 111 -9.51 3.92 1.34
N ASN A 112 -9.14 2.99 0.46
CA ASN A 112 -9.56 1.59 0.49
C ASN A 112 -8.72 0.73 1.46
N ARG A 113 -7.79 1.31 2.22
CA ARG A 113 -6.98 0.61 3.24
C ARG A 113 -6.19 -0.58 2.67
N LYS A 114 -5.66 -0.43 1.46
CA LYS A 114 -4.83 -1.44 0.81
C LYS A 114 -3.36 -1.20 1.12
N GLY A 115 -2.58 -2.27 1.21
CA GLY A 115 -1.13 -2.15 1.24
C GLY A 115 -0.62 -1.48 -0.02
N LEU A 116 0.46 -0.72 0.06
CA LEU A 116 0.95 0.11 -1.03
C LEU A 116 2.45 -0.01 -1.22
N VAL A 117 2.86 -0.21 -2.47
CA VAL A 117 4.25 -0.10 -2.93
C VAL A 117 4.28 0.90 -4.08
N VAL A 118 5.18 1.86 -4.06
CA VAL A 118 5.44 2.74 -5.20
C VAL A 118 6.56 2.14 -6.05
N CYS A 119 6.27 1.90 -7.32
CA CYS A 119 7.21 1.37 -8.30
C CYS A 119 7.54 2.45 -9.33
N VAL A 120 8.72 3.05 -9.24
CA VAL A 120 9.22 4.06 -10.17
C VAL A 120 9.90 3.34 -11.33
N ASN A 121 9.17 3.23 -12.46
CA ASN A 121 9.64 2.52 -13.65
C ASN A 121 10.29 3.45 -14.67
N LYS A 122 10.97 2.89 -15.65
CA LYS A 122 11.79 3.57 -16.67
C LYS A 122 12.99 4.30 -16.05
N TRP A 123 13.51 3.76 -14.95
CA TRP A 123 14.66 4.32 -14.25
C TRP A 123 15.94 4.30 -15.10
N ASP A 124 15.98 3.48 -16.15
CA ASP A 124 17.04 3.42 -17.14
C ASP A 124 17.14 4.68 -18.01
N LEU A 125 16.04 5.44 -18.17
CA LEU A 125 15.98 6.65 -18.97
C LEU A 125 16.38 7.93 -18.21
N ILE A 126 16.66 7.80 -16.92
CA ILE A 126 17.05 8.96 -16.09
C ILE A 126 18.58 9.05 -16.04
N GLU A 127 19.09 10.24 -16.33
CA GLU A 127 20.48 10.58 -16.04
C GLU A 127 20.69 10.61 -14.53
N LYS A 128 21.71 9.88 -14.05
CA LYS A 128 21.93 9.63 -12.63
C LYS A 128 23.24 10.19 -12.16
N ASP A 129 23.18 10.93 -11.09
CA ASP A 129 24.29 11.27 -10.24
C ASP A 129 24.16 10.59 -8.85
N GLY A 130 25.08 10.89 -7.94
CA GLY A 130 25.06 10.32 -6.60
C GLY A 130 23.85 10.72 -5.74
N LYS A 131 23.07 11.74 -6.13
CA LYS A 131 21.94 12.31 -5.37
C LYS A 131 20.58 12.07 -6.01
N THR A 132 20.54 11.77 -7.31
CA THR A 132 19.31 11.62 -8.10
C THR A 132 18.27 10.70 -7.44
N HIS A 133 18.71 9.59 -6.85
CA HIS A 133 17.83 8.65 -6.18
C HIS A 133 17.13 9.28 -4.96
N PHE A 134 17.89 9.98 -4.12
CA PHE A 134 17.37 10.63 -2.91
C PHE A 134 16.41 11.76 -3.23
N GLU A 135 16.76 12.59 -4.22
CA GLU A 135 15.92 13.72 -4.65
C GLU A 135 14.57 13.24 -5.22
N PHE A 136 14.59 12.12 -5.98
CA PHE A 136 13.37 11.52 -6.49
C PHE A 136 12.49 10.97 -5.37
N GLU A 137 13.09 10.28 -4.42
CA GLU A 137 12.40 9.72 -3.27
C GLU A 137 11.80 10.82 -2.40
N GLU A 138 12.55 11.87 -2.10
CA GLU A 138 12.09 13.03 -1.33
C GLU A 138 10.91 13.74 -2.01
N LYS A 139 10.99 13.95 -3.33
CA LYS A 139 9.89 14.53 -4.13
C LYS A 139 8.61 13.68 -4.08
N ILE A 140 8.75 12.36 -4.09
CA ILE A 140 7.59 11.48 -3.97
C ILE A 140 7.02 11.57 -2.56
N ARG A 141 7.85 11.42 -1.52
CA ARG A 141 7.42 11.45 -0.11
C ARG A 141 6.72 12.76 0.23
N SER A 142 7.27 13.90 -0.15
CA SER A 142 6.65 15.22 0.09
C SER A 142 5.26 15.36 -0.53
N LYS A 143 5.02 14.74 -1.70
CA LYS A 143 3.72 14.80 -2.39
C LYS A 143 2.68 13.82 -1.84
N ILE A 144 3.10 12.71 -1.24
CA ILE A 144 2.19 11.70 -0.66
C ILE A 144 1.92 11.92 0.83
N ALA A 145 2.52 12.94 1.44
CA ALA A 145 2.29 13.31 2.82
C ALA A 145 0.77 13.45 3.13
N PRO A 146 0.30 13.06 4.32
CA PRO A 146 1.07 12.61 5.49
C PRO A 146 1.38 11.10 5.53
N PHE A 147 1.00 10.30 4.53
CA PHE A 147 1.29 8.87 4.47
C PHE A 147 2.59 8.63 3.68
N GLU A 148 3.72 9.03 4.28
CA GLU A 148 5.05 8.98 3.65
C GLU A 148 5.76 7.64 3.86
N ASP A 149 5.36 6.86 4.86
CA ASP A 149 5.93 5.56 5.20
C ASP A 149 5.46 4.47 4.20
N VAL A 150 5.92 4.64 2.96
CA VAL A 150 5.59 3.76 1.82
C VAL A 150 6.89 3.34 1.14
N PRO A 151 7.10 2.04 0.88
CA PRO A 151 8.29 1.60 0.18
C PRO A 151 8.28 2.06 -1.27
N ILE A 152 9.42 2.59 -1.73
CA ILE A 152 9.65 3.07 -3.09
C ILE A 152 10.72 2.20 -3.73
N VAL A 153 10.41 1.60 -4.88
CA VAL A 153 11.32 0.74 -5.63
C VAL A 153 11.53 1.30 -7.02
N PHE A 154 12.77 1.60 -7.37
CA PHE A 154 13.16 2.09 -8.70
C PHE A 154 13.49 0.91 -9.61
N THR A 155 12.84 0.85 -10.77
CA THR A 155 12.90 -0.30 -11.69
C THR A 155 13.14 0.12 -13.14
N SER A 156 13.68 -0.80 -13.91
CA SER A 156 13.55 -0.81 -15.36
C SER A 156 12.96 -2.14 -15.79
N VAL A 157 11.70 -2.12 -16.20
CA VAL A 157 11.01 -3.34 -16.65
C VAL A 157 11.63 -3.84 -17.95
N ILE A 158 12.03 -2.95 -18.85
CA ILE A 158 12.66 -3.30 -20.15
C ILE A 158 13.97 -4.05 -19.91
N ASN A 159 14.80 -3.53 -19.00
CA ASN A 159 16.10 -4.12 -18.64
C ASN A 159 15.98 -5.20 -17.55
N LYS A 160 14.76 -5.55 -17.12
CA LYS A 160 14.46 -6.51 -16.04
C LYS A 160 15.16 -6.19 -14.72
N GLN A 161 15.44 -4.91 -14.46
CA GLN A 161 16.14 -4.49 -13.24
C GLN A 161 15.15 -4.33 -12.09
N ARG A 162 15.42 -4.99 -10.97
CA ARG A 162 14.70 -4.91 -9.69
C ARG A 162 13.21 -5.27 -9.76
N ILE A 163 12.75 -5.96 -10.81
CA ILE A 163 11.34 -6.38 -10.92
C ILE A 163 10.94 -7.35 -9.80
N TYR A 164 11.82 -8.28 -9.43
CA TYR A 164 11.57 -9.20 -8.31
C TYR A 164 11.59 -8.48 -6.96
N LYS A 165 12.38 -7.40 -6.83
CA LYS A 165 12.39 -6.57 -5.62
C LYS A 165 11.02 -5.91 -5.35
N VAL A 166 10.31 -5.53 -6.41
CA VAL A 166 8.92 -5.02 -6.29
C VAL A 166 8.00 -6.08 -5.69
N LEU A 167 8.13 -7.34 -6.13
CA LEU A 167 7.31 -8.45 -5.62
C LEU A 167 7.66 -8.80 -4.17
N GLU A 168 8.96 -8.85 -3.84
CA GLU A 168 9.42 -9.04 -2.45
C GLU A 168 8.87 -7.95 -1.53
N THR A 169 8.92 -6.69 -2.00
CA THR A 169 8.41 -5.55 -1.25
C THR A 169 6.90 -5.65 -1.08
N ALA A 170 6.16 -6.02 -2.13
CA ALA A 170 4.71 -6.22 -2.05
C ALA A 170 4.35 -7.34 -1.06
N ARG A 171 5.13 -8.44 -1.02
CA ARG A 171 4.96 -9.50 -0.03
C ARG A 171 5.19 -9.00 1.40
N LYS A 172 6.27 -8.25 1.64
CA LYS A 172 6.54 -7.65 2.96
C LYS A 172 5.39 -6.76 3.43
N VAL A 173 4.87 -5.91 2.53
CA VAL A 173 3.71 -5.06 2.82
C VAL A 173 2.48 -5.91 3.13
N TYR A 174 2.25 -7.01 2.42
CA TYR A 174 1.16 -7.93 2.73
C TYR A 174 1.33 -8.57 4.12
N ASP A 175 2.53 -9.05 4.43
CA ASP A 175 2.82 -9.67 5.72
C ASP A 175 2.62 -8.66 6.86
N SER A 176 3.10 -7.42 6.69
CA SER A 176 2.88 -6.32 7.63
C SER A 176 1.39 -5.97 7.78
N ARG A 177 0.64 -5.93 6.67
CA ARG A 177 -0.80 -5.68 6.66
C ARG A 177 -1.59 -6.77 7.41
N SER A 178 -1.14 -8.00 7.31
CA SER A 178 -1.77 -9.17 7.93
C SER A 178 -1.33 -9.41 9.38
N ARG A 179 -0.32 -8.66 9.84
CA ARG A 179 0.29 -8.83 11.16
C ARG A 179 -0.72 -8.66 12.29
N LYS A 180 -0.69 -9.61 13.21
CA LYS A 180 -1.50 -9.57 14.43
C LYS A 180 -0.56 -9.46 15.64
N ILE A 181 -0.79 -8.42 16.42
CA ILE A 181 -0.05 -8.15 17.66
C ILE A 181 -0.99 -8.49 18.82
N SER A 182 -0.50 -9.25 19.77
CA SER A 182 -1.31 -9.64 20.92
C SER A 182 -1.63 -8.42 21.80
N THR A 183 -2.77 -8.47 22.47
CA THR A 183 -3.16 -7.44 23.44
C THR A 183 -2.13 -7.33 24.56
N SER A 184 -1.57 -8.46 25.01
CA SER A 184 -0.51 -8.48 26.02
C SER A 184 0.71 -7.68 25.57
N GLU A 185 1.22 -7.96 24.37
CA GLU A 185 2.38 -7.30 23.80
C GLU A 185 2.18 -5.78 23.63
N LEU A 186 1.00 -5.36 23.13
CA LEU A 186 0.65 -3.94 23.00
C LEU A 186 0.66 -3.23 24.36
N ASN A 187 0.11 -3.89 25.38
CA ASN A 187 0.02 -3.29 26.71
C ASN A 187 1.33 -3.35 27.49
N GLU A 188 2.20 -4.30 27.22
CA GLU A 188 3.52 -4.38 27.80
C GLU A 188 4.48 -3.35 27.17
N ARG A 189 4.46 -3.20 25.86
CA ARG A 189 5.47 -2.41 25.11
C ARG A 189 5.01 -0.99 24.78
N LEU A 190 3.78 -0.81 24.26
CA LEU A 190 3.29 0.48 23.79
C LEU A 190 2.57 1.28 24.89
N LEU A 191 1.78 0.61 25.75
CA LEU A 191 0.99 1.32 26.76
C LEU A 191 1.84 2.18 27.70
N PRO A 192 3.02 1.76 28.22
CA PRO A 192 3.86 2.63 29.03
C PRO A 192 4.27 3.92 28.31
N ILE A 193 4.57 3.82 27.01
CA ILE A 193 4.97 4.98 26.21
C ILE A 193 3.83 6.01 26.14
N VAL A 194 2.62 5.56 25.81
CA VAL A 194 1.47 6.45 25.58
C VAL A 194 0.76 6.86 26.88
N LYS A 195 0.96 6.15 27.97
CA LYS A 195 0.32 6.42 29.27
C LYS A 195 1.20 7.24 30.19
N GLU A 196 2.48 6.92 30.25
CA GLU A 196 3.42 7.42 31.27
C GLU A 196 4.44 8.40 30.69
N GLN A 197 5.08 8.04 29.57
CA GLN A 197 6.14 8.86 28.98
C GLN A 197 5.58 10.00 28.13
N ASN A 198 4.56 9.72 27.34
CA ASN A 198 3.94 10.68 26.42
C ASN A 198 2.41 10.60 26.48
N PRO A 199 1.78 10.97 27.60
CA PRO A 199 0.32 10.96 27.71
C PRO A 199 -0.31 12.01 26.78
N PRO A 200 -1.59 11.83 26.40
CA PRO A 200 -2.28 12.84 25.62
C PRO A 200 -2.27 14.20 26.35
N PRO A 201 -1.99 15.31 25.62
CA PRO A 201 -2.00 16.64 26.22
C PRO A 201 -3.33 16.97 26.88
N ALA A 202 -3.29 17.65 28.03
CA ALA A 202 -4.47 18.13 28.70
C ALA A 202 -5.23 19.16 27.83
N TYR A 203 -6.55 19.09 27.82
CA TYR A 203 -7.40 20.03 27.11
C TYR A 203 -8.43 20.64 28.06
N LYS A 204 -8.39 21.96 28.25
CA LYS A 204 -9.28 22.69 29.17
C LYS A 204 -9.34 22.06 30.57
N GLY A 205 -8.20 21.69 31.12
CA GLY A 205 -8.10 21.03 32.43
C GLY A 205 -8.56 19.59 32.50
N LYS A 206 -8.90 18.98 31.33
CA LYS A 206 -9.28 17.58 31.24
C LYS A 206 -8.07 16.72 30.88
N TYR A 207 -7.81 15.68 31.66
CA TYR A 207 -6.72 14.75 31.46
C TYR A 207 -7.24 13.44 30.86
N VAL A 208 -6.71 13.08 29.70
CA VAL A 208 -7.03 11.80 29.05
C VAL A 208 -6.10 10.72 29.61
N LYS A 209 -6.70 9.67 30.16
CA LYS A 209 -5.96 8.50 30.71
C LYS A 209 -6.22 7.28 29.84
N ILE A 210 -5.20 6.82 29.13
CA ILE A 210 -5.27 5.57 28.35
C ILE A 210 -5.19 4.39 29.32
N LYS A 211 -6.16 3.47 29.20
CA LYS A 211 -6.30 2.32 30.11
C LYS A 211 -5.67 1.07 29.56
N TYR A 212 -5.95 0.76 28.27
CA TYR A 212 -5.34 -0.35 27.55
C TYR A 212 -5.53 -0.21 26.03
N ILE A 213 -4.79 -1.03 25.28
CA ILE A 213 -4.71 -1.00 23.82
C ILE A 213 -5.02 -2.41 23.32
N MET A 214 -5.75 -2.50 22.21
CA MET A 214 -5.94 -3.76 21.50
C MET A 214 -5.96 -3.56 19.99
N GLN A 215 -5.55 -4.59 19.23
CA GLN A 215 -5.75 -4.66 17.79
C GLN A 215 -7.06 -5.41 17.49
N LEU A 216 -7.86 -4.85 16.57
CA LEU A 216 -9.09 -5.50 16.12
C LEU A 216 -8.77 -6.63 15.14
N LYS A 217 -9.62 -7.66 15.10
CA LYS A 217 -9.55 -8.77 14.14
C LYS A 217 -10.14 -8.35 12.80
N THR A 218 -9.40 -7.56 12.02
CA THR A 218 -9.82 -7.00 10.74
C THR A 218 -8.82 -7.33 9.64
N ALA A 219 -9.18 -7.12 8.37
CA ALA A 219 -8.34 -7.41 7.21
C ALA A 219 -7.11 -6.49 7.11
N TYR A 220 -7.11 -5.35 7.77
CA TYR A 220 -5.99 -4.39 7.85
C TYR A 220 -5.82 -3.91 9.30
N PRO A 221 -4.67 -3.35 9.69
CA PRO A 221 -4.41 -2.96 11.06
C PRO A 221 -5.37 -1.89 11.58
N GLN A 222 -6.10 -2.20 12.63
CA GLN A 222 -6.96 -1.28 13.37
C GLN A 222 -6.68 -1.44 14.85
N PHE A 223 -6.39 -0.33 15.53
CA PHE A 223 -6.07 -0.30 16.95
C PHE A 223 -7.09 0.53 17.71
N VAL A 224 -7.49 0.02 18.87
CA VAL A 224 -8.38 0.74 19.79
C VAL A 224 -7.62 1.03 21.07
N PHE A 225 -7.58 2.31 21.41
CA PHE A 225 -7.03 2.84 22.66
C PHE A 225 -8.21 3.20 23.57
N TYR A 226 -8.41 2.43 24.61
CA TYR A 226 -9.47 2.67 25.57
C TYR A 226 -9.01 3.71 26.62
N CYS A 227 -9.77 4.79 26.71
CA CYS A 227 -9.48 5.91 27.60
C CYS A 227 -10.76 6.50 28.22
N ASN A 228 -10.60 7.41 29.15
CA ASN A 228 -11.74 8.04 29.85
C ASN A 228 -12.43 9.16 29.05
N LEU A 229 -11.72 9.88 28.19
CA LEU A 229 -12.21 11.10 27.53
C LEU A 229 -11.73 11.13 26.06
N PRO A 230 -12.20 10.20 25.19
CA PRO A 230 -11.70 10.06 23.83
C PRO A 230 -11.91 11.30 22.96
N GLN A 231 -12.94 12.10 23.21
CA GLN A 231 -13.26 13.30 22.45
C GLN A 231 -12.20 14.42 22.60
N TYR A 232 -11.35 14.36 23.60
CA TYR A 232 -10.27 15.32 23.80
C TYR A 232 -8.93 14.90 23.21
N VAL A 233 -8.83 13.71 22.62
CA VAL A 233 -7.63 13.27 21.91
C VAL A 233 -7.57 13.94 20.54
N LYS A 234 -6.59 14.80 20.34
CA LYS A 234 -6.41 15.58 19.11
C LYS A 234 -5.64 14.80 18.04
N ASP A 235 -5.80 15.19 16.79
CA ASP A 235 -5.17 14.51 15.65
C ASP A 235 -3.62 14.48 15.70
N PRO A 236 -2.91 15.51 16.20
CA PRO A 236 -1.46 15.40 16.38
C PRO A 236 -1.04 14.22 17.30
N TYR A 237 -1.82 13.96 18.35
CA TYR A 237 -1.54 12.84 19.23
C TYR A 237 -1.84 11.49 18.57
N LYS A 238 -2.91 11.41 17.76
CA LYS A 238 -3.20 10.19 16.97
C LYS A 238 -2.06 9.88 16.00
N ARG A 239 -1.48 10.90 15.34
CA ARG A 239 -0.32 10.74 14.45
C ARG A 239 0.92 10.28 15.22
N PHE A 240 1.17 10.85 16.40
CA PHE A 240 2.26 10.41 17.26
C PHE A 240 2.14 8.91 17.59
N VAL A 241 0.96 8.46 17.98
CA VAL A 241 0.69 7.05 18.30
C VAL A 241 0.85 6.16 17.06
N GLU A 242 0.39 6.62 15.89
CA GLU A 242 0.57 5.93 14.62
C GLU A 242 2.04 5.74 14.29
N ASN A 243 2.85 6.80 14.42
CA ASN A 243 4.28 6.73 14.16
C ASN A 243 4.97 5.75 15.11
N ARG A 244 4.61 5.74 16.42
CA ARG A 244 5.14 4.75 17.36
C ARG A 244 4.79 3.31 17.00
N LEU A 245 3.57 3.06 16.55
CA LEU A 245 3.17 1.73 16.05
C LEU A 245 3.99 1.31 14.83
N ARG A 246 4.26 2.23 13.89
CA ARG A 246 5.09 1.98 12.70
C ARG A 246 6.53 1.64 13.07
N GLU A 247 7.14 2.44 13.95
CA GLU A 247 8.51 2.22 14.44
C GLU A 247 8.67 0.88 15.17
N MET A 248 7.67 0.51 15.98
CA MET A 248 7.77 -0.71 16.82
C MET A 248 7.44 -2.00 16.08
N TYR A 249 6.59 -1.94 15.05
CA TYR A 249 5.98 -3.13 14.46
C TYR A 249 6.08 -3.22 12.94
N ASP A 250 6.86 -2.34 12.31
CA ASP A 250 7.11 -2.37 10.85
C ASP A 250 5.81 -2.46 10.03
N PHE A 251 5.07 -1.37 9.99
CA PHE A 251 3.87 -1.22 9.16
C PHE A 251 4.13 -0.39 7.90
N GLU A 252 5.33 -0.45 7.34
CA GLU A 252 5.68 0.25 6.10
C GLU A 252 4.71 -0.12 4.98
N GLY A 253 4.21 0.88 4.25
CA GLY A 253 3.26 0.70 3.15
C GLY A 253 1.85 0.31 3.56
N VAL A 254 1.53 0.29 4.85
CA VAL A 254 0.23 -0.19 5.35
C VAL A 254 -0.57 0.95 5.98
N PRO A 255 -1.71 1.37 5.37
CA PRO A 255 -2.64 2.28 6.03
C PRO A 255 -3.27 1.61 7.26
N MET A 256 -3.33 2.33 8.37
CA MET A 256 -3.95 1.84 9.60
C MET A 256 -5.01 2.80 10.14
N ASN A 257 -5.88 2.31 11.01
CA ASN A 257 -6.83 3.13 11.74
C ASN A 257 -6.56 3.06 13.25
N ILE A 258 -6.59 4.22 13.89
CA ILE A 258 -6.45 4.35 15.32
C ILE A 258 -7.71 4.98 15.88
N PHE A 259 -8.33 4.28 16.81
CA PHE A 259 -9.55 4.70 17.48
C PHE A 259 -9.27 4.93 18.96
N PHE A 260 -9.81 6.02 19.49
CA PHE A 260 -9.89 6.23 20.92
C PHE A 260 -11.34 6.05 21.33
N ARG A 261 -11.61 5.20 22.32
CA ARG A 261 -12.96 4.85 22.76
C ARG A 261 -13.05 4.87 24.29
N GLU A 262 -14.20 5.19 24.79
CA GLU A 262 -14.53 4.97 26.18
C GLU A 262 -14.80 3.48 26.43
N LYS A 263 -14.42 3.00 27.63
CA LYS A 263 -14.65 1.62 28.04
C LYS A 263 -15.97 1.51 28.77
#